data_4612d6a0bbe6881c9cdeaa5969d374a2
#
_entry.id   4612d6a0bbe6881c9cdeaa5969d374a2
#
_cell.length_a   1.000
_cell.length_b   1.000
_cell.length_c   1.000
_cell.angle_alpha   90.00
_cell.angle_beta   90.00
_cell.angle_gamma   90.00
#
_symmetry.space_group_name_H-M   'P 1'
#
loop_
_entity.id
_entity.type
_entity.pdbx_description
1 polymer ?
#
loop_
_entity_poly.entity_id
_entity_poly.type
_entity_poly.pdbx_seq_one_letter_code
_entity_poly.pdbx_strand_id
1 'polypeptide(L)' 'MRVGDLVWSLTPKHHFSPVQRRLAIIREVEDWIDEPRYHITILACGSEGHTYKKFLEPVEAA' A
#
# COMPACT_ATOMS: atom_id res chain seq x y z
N MET A 1 -9.68 4.45 -3.39
CA MET A 1 -9.21 3.59 -2.26
C MET A 1 -9.70 4.17 -0.96
N ARG A 2 -10.20 3.35 -0.08
CA ARG A 2 -10.80 3.74 1.19
C ARG A 2 -10.20 2.96 2.34
N VAL A 3 -10.35 3.49 3.55
CA VAL A 3 -10.02 2.76 4.77
C VAL A 3 -10.77 1.43 4.78
N GLY A 4 -10.05 0.35 5.05
CA GLY A 4 -10.59 -1.00 5.05
C GLY A 4 -10.44 -1.75 3.74
N ASP A 5 -10.03 -1.08 2.66
CA ASP A 5 -9.82 -1.74 1.39
C ASP A 5 -8.56 -2.62 1.41
N LEU A 6 -8.66 -3.78 0.78
CA LEU A 6 -7.50 -4.62 0.53
C LEU A 6 -6.80 -4.12 -0.73
N VAL A 7 -5.49 -4.00 -0.66
CA VAL A 7 -4.68 -3.52 -1.78
C VAL A 7 -3.38 -4.31 -1.87
N TRP A 8 -2.79 -4.29 -3.05
CA TRP A 8 -1.42 -4.77 -3.24
C TRP A 8 -0.48 -3.61 -2.99
N SER A 9 0.41 -3.76 -2.01
CA SER A 9 1.46 -2.79 -1.73
C SER A 9 2.70 -3.19 -2.52
N LEU A 10 3.16 -2.27 -3.37
CA LEU A 10 4.34 -2.51 -4.19
C LEU A 10 5.58 -2.00 -3.47
N THR A 11 6.59 -2.84 -3.40
CA THR A 11 7.88 -2.44 -2.86
C THR A 11 8.68 -1.75 -3.96
N PRO A 12 9.22 -0.55 -3.70
CA PRO A 12 10.05 0.11 -4.70
C PRO A 12 11.22 -0.77 -5.12
N LYS A 13 11.56 -0.69 -6.41
CA LYS A 13 12.67 -1.46 -6.95
C LYS A 13 14.01 -0.97 -6.39
N HIS A 14 14.78 -1.89 -5.85
CA HIS A 14 16.14 -1.66 -5.42
C HIS A 14 17.12 -2.31 -6.39
N HIS A 15 18.40 -1.98 -6.29
CA HIS A 15 19.43 -2.53 -7.18
C HIS A 15 19.45 -4.06 -7.22
N PHE A 16 19.16 -4.68 -6.09
CA PHE A 16 19.30 -6.14 -5.96
C PHE A 16 17.98 -6.85 -5.68
N SER A 17 16.88 -6.10 -5.67
CA SER A 17 15.58 -6.68 -5.33
C SER A 17 14.54 -6.29 -6.37
N PRO A 18 13.78 -7.27 -6.89
CA PRO A 18 12.68 -6.96 -7.79
C PRO A 18 11.55 -6.30 -7.03
N VAL A 19 10.64 -5.65 -7.78
CA VAL A 19 9.41 -5.14 -7.20
C VAL A 19 8.61 -6.31 -6.66
N GLN A 20 8.16 -6.20 -5.42
CA GLN A 20 7.35 -7.22 -4.77
C GLN A 20 5.97 -6.66 -4.44
N ARG A 21 4.98 -7.53 -4.54
CA ARG A 21 3.61 -7.23 -4.12
C ARG A 21 3.34 -7.89 -2.80
N ARG A 22 2.74 -7.14 -1.89
CA ARG A 22 2.33 -7.67 -0.60
C ARG A 22 0.89 -7.26 -0.35
N LEU A 23 0.09 -8.20 0.11
CA LEU A 23 -1.30 -7.91 0.44
C LEU A 23 -1.35 -7.07 1.70
N ALA A 24 -2.07 -5.96 1.63
CA ALA A 24 -2.18 -5.01 2.72
C ALA A 24 -3.61 -4.50 2.84
N ILE A 25 -3.91 -3.91 3.99
CA ILE A 25 -5.18 -3.25 4.23
C ILE A 25 -4.92 -1.77 4.53
N ILE A 26 -5.74 -0.91 3.96
CA ILE A 26 -5.65 0.53 4.21
C ILE A 26 -6.26 0.82 5.57
N ARG A 27 -5.45 1.41 6.46
CA ARG A 27 -5.89 1.73 7.83
C ARG A 27 -6.33 3.18 7.96
N GLU A 28 -5.68 4.06 7.24
CA GLU A 28 -5.94 5.48 7.31
C GLU A 28 -5.48 6.16 6.02
N VAL A 29 -6.13 7.24 5.65
CA VAL A 29 -5.72 8.07 4.53
C VAL A 29 -5.51 9.49 5.05
N GLU A 30 -4.31 10.02 4.87
CA GLU A 30 -3.98 11.38 5.22
C GLU A 30 -3.92 12.24 3.97
N ASP A 31 -4.61 13.37 3.98
CA ASP A 31 -4.57 14.32 2.89
C ASP A 31 -3.35 15.22 3.04
N TRP A 32 -2.41 15.05 2.15
CA TRP A 32 -1.24 15.92 2.07
C TRP A 32 -1.38 16.88 0.91
N ILE A 33 -0.60 17.97 0.95
CA ILE A 33 -0.70 19.03 -0.06
C ILE A 33 -0.56 18.51 -1.49
N ASP A 34 0.41 17.63 -1.70
CA ASP A 34 0.71 17.13 -3.05
C ASP A 34 -0.09 15.90 -3.42
N GLU A 35 -0.15 14.94 -2.51
CA GLU A 35 -0.89 13.70 -2.75
C GLU A 35 -1.24 13.02 -1.43
N PRO A 36 -2.31 12.22 -1.39
CA PRO A 36 -2.69 11.50 -0.18
C PRO A 36 -1.61 10.49 0.21
N ARG A 37 -1.43 10.34 1.51
CA ARG A 37 -0.57 9.30 2.08
C ARG A 37 -1.45 8.23 2.70
N TYR A 38 -1.20 6.98 2.32
CA TYR A 38 -1.97 5.84 2.79
C TYR A 38 -1.20 5.10 3.88
N HIS A 39 -1.82 4.94 5.04
CA HIS A 39 -1.30 4.10 6.12
C HIS A 39 -1.83 2.70 5.92
N ILE A 40 -0.94 1.74 5.84
CA ILE A 40 -1.30 0.36 5.52
C ILE A 40 -0.71 -0.61 6.55
N THR A 41 -1.35 -1.76 6.67
CA THR A 41 -0.84 -2.88 7.44
C THR A 41 -0.64 -4.05 6.50
N ILE A 42 0.57 -4.58 6.47
CA ILE A 42 0.88 -5.77 5.67
C ILE A 42 0.32 -6.99 6.39
N LEU A 43 -0.58 -7.71 5.75
CA LEU A 43 -1.30 -8.80 6.40
C LEU A 43 -0.42 -9.99 6.76
N ALA A 44 0.59 -10.28 5.95
CA ALA A 44 1.46 -11.44 6.18
C ALA A 44 2.26 -11.36 7.47
N CYS A 45 2.67 -10.18 7.88
CA CYS A 45 3.54 -10.00 9.05
C CYS A 45 3.02 -8.99 10.06
N GLY A 46 1.91 -8.31 9.75
CA GLY A 46 1.36 -7.29 10.63
C GLY A 46 2.15 -5.98 10.68
N SER A 47 3.16 -5.83 9.83
CA SER A 47 3.95 -4.60 9.79
C SER A 47 3.11 -3.44 9.30
N GLU A 48 3.29 -2.29 9.94
CA GLU A 48 2.63 -1.06 9.55
C GLU A 48 3.58 -0.16 8.79
N GLY A 49 3.05 0.56 7.82
CA GLY A 49 3.82 1.51 7.06
C GLY A 49 2.92 2.50 6.37
N HIS A 50 3.52 3.40 5.61
CA HIS A 50 2.76 4.33 4.82
C HIS A 50 3.37 4.45 3.43
N THR A 51 2.53 4.74 2.45
CA THR A 51 2.93 4.76 1.07
C THR A 51 2.03 5.70 0.28
N TYR A 52 2.30 5.82 -1.00
CA TYR A 52 1.51 6.66 -1.89
C TYR A 52 0.71 5.81 -2.85
N LYS A 53 -0.34 6.39 -3.44
CA LYS A 53 -1.23 5.71 -4.36
C LYS A 53 -0.49 5.02 -5.50
N LYS A 54 0.58 5.62 -5.99
CA LYS A 54 1.37 5.05 -7.08
C LYS A 54 2.00 3.69 -6.78
N PHE A 55 2.12 3.36 -5.48
CA PHE A 55 2.66 2.08 -5.03
C PHE A 55 1.57 1.12 -4.57
N LEU A 56 0.32 1.47 -4.82
CA LEU A 56 -0.82 0.63 -4.44
C LEU A 56 -1.60 0.22 -5.68
N GLU A 57 -2.00 -1.05 -5.71
CA GLU A 57 -2.90 -1.56 -6.73
C GLU A 57 -4.14 -2.12 -6.05
N PRO A 58 -5.34 -1.87 -6.58
CA PRO A 58 -6.54 -2.47 -6.01
C PRO A 58 -6.50 -3.97 -6.18
N VAL A 59 -6.99 -4.69 -5.17
CA VAL A 59 -7.22 -6.11 -5.30
C VAL A 59 -8.56 -6.26 -6.01
N GLU A 60 -8.51 -6.68 -7.26
CA GLU A 60 -9.70 -6.83 -8.07
C GLU A 60 -10.55 -7.97 -7.58
N ALA A 61 -11.77 -7.65 -7.20
CA ALA A 61 -12.79 -8.65 -6.97
C ALA A 61 -13.52 -8.88 -8.28
N ALA A 62 -12.84 -9.44 -9.20
CA ALA A 62 -13.36 -9.61 -10.54
C ALA A 62 -14.64 -10.43 -10.58
#